data_722701901d39d55f693b77fdd9f26293
#
_entry.id   722701901d39d55f693b77fdd9f26293
#
_cell.length_a   1.000
_cell.length_b   1.000
_cell.length_c   1.000
_cell.angle_alpha   90.00
_cell.angle_beta   90.00
_cell.angle_gamma   90.00
#
_symmetry.space_group_name_H-M   'P 1'
#
loop_
_entity.id
_entity.type
_entity.pdbx_description
1 polymer ?
#
loop_
_entity_poly.entity_id
_entity_poly.type
_entity_poly.pdbx_seq_one_letter_code
_entity_poly.pdbx_strand_id
1 'polypeptide(L)'
;RSLFRNLRTELVKDPDNPEGARLIHWSYKWLWLGAIAFHYAFLVVILRHLRFFTEPTMGFVLLLDHADGFFQFFTPAVYLSGVVLVAAAGYLLFRRITNPTLRYISLAADYFPLLLILGIAITGILMRYFFKTDIVAVKELAIGLVTLHPKLPANLSGLFFVHLFLVCVLFAYFPFSKLMHAPGVFMSPSRNMVSNNRWVMHVNPWNYPVKFHSYAEYEDKFREPMIEAGIPVEKEQ
;
A
#
# COMPACT_ATOMS: atom_id res chain seq x y z
N ARG A 1 -11.45 -2.75 -5.28
CA ARG A 1 -12.28 -1.58 -5.73
C ARG A 1 -11.54 -0.25 -5.65
N SER A 2 -10.60 -0.07 -4.70
CA SER A 2 -9.84 1.18 -4.51
C SER A 2 -8.82 1.48 -5.62
N LEU A 3 -8.31 0.48 -6.34
CA LEU A 3 -7.36 0.66 -7.44
C LEU A 3 -7.98 1.32 -8.68
N PHE A 4 -9.28 1.14 -8.91
CA PHE A 4 -9.96 1.61 -10.12
C PHE A 4 -11.10 2.61 -9.85
N ARG A 5 -11.46 2.84 -8.58
CA ARG A 5 -12.54 3.76 -8.19
C ARG A 5 -12.13 4.65 -7.02
N ASN A 6 -12.26 5.93 -7.21
CA ASN A 6 -11.95 6.97 -6.22
C ASN A 6 -13.15 7.30 -5.30
N LEU A 7 -14.05 6.36 -5.07
CA LEU A 7 -15.31 6.58 -4.35
C LEU A 7 -15.18 6.12 -2.90
N ARG A 8 -15.51 7.01 -1.97
CA ARG A 8 -15.82 6.70 -0.58
C ARG A 8 -17.31 6.86 -0.35
N THR A 9 -17.88 5.93 0.38
CA THR A 9 -19.28 5.96 0.79
C THR A 9 -19.35 6.40 2.24
N GLU A 10 -20.15 7.40 2.54
CA GLU A 10 -20.32 7.95 3.89
C GLU A 10 -21.80 8.13 4.18
N LEU A 11 -22.23 7.76 5.38
CA LEU A 11 -23.58 8.04 5.88
C LEU A 11 -23.59 9.47 6.41
N VAL A 12 -24.40 10.31 5.81
CA VAL A 12 -24.58 11.70 6.24
C VAL A 12 -26.05 11.88 6.64
N LYS A 13 -26.32 12.68 7.65
CA LYS A 13 -27.70 13.03 8.04
C LYS A 13 -28.42 13.64 6.82
N ASP A 14 -29.60 13.16 6.55
CA ASP A 14 -30.42 13.71 5.47
C ASP A 14 -30.98 15.07 5.93
N PRO A 15 -30.76 16.17 5.18
CA PRO A 15 -31.31 17.47 5.51
C PRO A 15 -32.84 17.51 5.54
N ASP A 16 -33.46 16.68 4.68
CA ASP A 16 -34.91 16.61 4.53
C ASP A 16 -35.59 15.61 5.49
N ASN A 17 -34.78 14.73 6.09
CA ASN A 17 -35.22 13.76 7.10
C ASN A 17 -34.16 13.67 8.21
N PRO A 18 -34.31 14.43 9.32
CA PRO A 18 -33.34 14.46 10.41
C PRO A 18 -33.07 13.12 11.09
N GLU A 19 -34.02 12.18 11.04
CA GLU A 19 -33.92 10.84 11.59
C GLU A 19 -33.36 9.84 10.57
N GLY A 20 -33.30 10.21 9.29
CA GLY A 20 -32.79 9.38 8.20
C GLY A 20 -31.30 9.62 7.91
N ALA A 21 -30.61 8.55 7.58
CA ALA A 21 -29.23 8.63 7.10
C ALA A 21 -29.18 8.42 5.59
N ARG A 22 -28.62 9.37 4.88
CA ARG A 22 -28.41 9.30 3.43
C ARG A 22 -27.01 8.84 3.10
N LEU A 23 -26.90 7.87 2.20
CA LEU A 23 -25.64 7.39 1.68
C LEU A 23 -25.10 8.34 0.59
N ILE A 24 -24.00 9.03 0.88
CA ILE A 24 -23.35 9.94 -0.07
C ILE A 24 -22.04 9.33 -0.55
N HIS A 25 -21.80 9.41 -1.86
CA HIS A 25 -20.55 9.00 -2.49
C HIS A 25 -19.64 10.20 -2.68
N TRP A 26 -18.58 10.30 -1.85
CA TRP A 26 -17.55 11.32 -1.98
C TRP A 26 -16.42 10.87 -2.88
N SER A 27 -15.91 11.75 -3.70
CA SER A 27 -14.76 11.51 -4.55
C SER A 27 -13.49 12.04 -3.88
N TYR A 28 -12.57 11.14 -3.52
CA TYR A 28 -11.23 11.48 -3.01
C TYR A 28 -10.20 11.42 -4.13
N LYS A 29 -10.40 12.19 -5.19
CA LYS A 29 -9.57 12.16 -6.41
C LYS A 29 -8.08 12.31 -6.11
N TRP A 30 -7.72 13.26 -5.27
CA TRP A 30 -6.33 13.55 -4.95
C TRP A 30 -5.65 12.44 -4.14
N LEU A 31 -6.34 11.85 -3.17
CA LEU A 31 -5.82 10.70 -2.44
C LEU A 31 -5.65 9.49 -3.37
N TRP A 32 -6.63 9.25 -4.21
CA TRP A 32 -6.57 8.17 -5.18
C TRP A 32 -5.40 8.35 -6.16
N LEU A 33 -5.23 9.56 -6.71
CA LEU A 33 -4.14 9.89 -7.62
C LEU A 33 -2.77 9.73 -6.93
N GLY A 34 -2.61 10.28 -5.73
CA GLY A 34 -1.37 10.15 -4.96
C GLY A 34 -1.04 8.71 -4.60
N ALA A 35 -2.04 7.92 -4.20
CA ALA A 35 -1.84 6.51 -3.88
C ALA A 35 -1.46 5.68 -5.12
N ILE A 36 -2.13 5.88 -6.26
CA ILE A 36 -1.79 5.19 -7.51
C ILE A 36 -0.39 5.59 -7.98
N ALA A 37 -0.10 6.89 -8.02
CA ALA A 37 1.23 7.38 -8.42
C ALA A 37 2.33 6.77 -7.55
N PHE A 38 2.13 6.71 -6.23
CA PHE A 38 3.05 6.06 -5.31
C PHE A 38 3.27 4.58 -5.64
N HIS A 39 2.19 3.79 -5.79
CA HIS A 39 2.33 2.35 -6.00
C HIS A 39 2.94 2.00 -7.35
N TYR A 40 2.54 2.67 -8.43
CA TYR A 40 3.14 2.41 -9.75
C TYR A 40 4.59 2.87 -9.84
N ALA A 41 4.91 4.04 -9.30
CA ALA A 41 6.29 4.52 -9.26
C ALA A 41 7.18 3.57 -8.43
N PHE A 42 6.71 3.12 -7.26
CA PHE A 42 7.41 2.17 -6.42
C PHE A 42 7.63 0.83 -7.13
N LEU A 43 6.60 0.31 -7.82
CA LEU A 43 6.71 -0.92 -8.61
C LEU A 43 7.75 -0.79 -9.72
N VAL A 44 7.73 0.29 -10.49
CA VAL A 44 8.71 0.54 -11.55
C VAL A 44 10.12 0.63 -10.98
N VAL A 45 10.30 1.34 -9.88
CA VAL A 45 11.60 1.44 -9.19
C VAL A 45 12.11 0.06 -8.76
N ILE A 46 11.26 -0.77 -8.13
CA ILE A 46 11.65 -2.13 -7.71
C ILE A 46 12.04 -2.99 -8.93
N LEU A 47 11.20 -3.00 -9.97
CA LEU A 47 11.46 -3.80 -11.17
C LEU A 47 12.76 -3.39 -11.86
N ARG A 48 13.08 -2.08 -11.90
CA ARG A 48 14.34 -1.59 -12.44
C ARG A 48 15.55 -1.99 -11.58
N HIS A 49 15.40 -2.16 -10.27
CA HIS A 49 16.47 -2.63 -9.40
C HIS A 49 16.86 -4.08 -9.68
N LEU A 50 16.02 -4.89 -10.36
CA LEU A 50 16.38 -6.25 -10.80
C LEU A 50 17.63 -6.28 -11.69
N ARG A 51 17.98 -5.17 -12.36
CA ARG A 51 19.20 -5.03 -13.14
C ARG A 51 20.49 -5.30 -12.34
N PHE A 52 20.46 -5.09 -11.03
CA PHE A 52 21.62 -5.33 -10.17
C PHE A 52 21.77 -6.80 -9.76
N PHE A 53 20.73 -7.61 -9.90
CA PHE A 53 20.67 -8.99 -9.43
C PHE A 53 20.76 -10.02 -10.56
N THR A 54 20.81 -9.58 -11.82
CA THR A 54 20.79 -10.48 -12.98
C THR A 54 21.90 -10.15 -13.98
N GLU A 55 22.54 -11.22 -14.50
CA GLU A 55 23.53 -11.14 -15.57
C GLU A 55 23.27 -12.24 -16.58
N PRO A 56 22.93 -11.95 -17.85
CA PRO A 56 22.65 -10.61 -18.39
C PRO A 56 21.37 -9.97 -17.83
N THR A 57 21.26 -8.64 -17.93
CA THR A 57 20.04 -7.93 -17.51
C THR A 57 18.85 -8.32 -18.37
N MET A 58 17.73 -8.62 -17.75
CA MET A 58 16.50 -9.05 -18.44
C MET A 58 15.97 -7.96 -19.39
N GLY A 59 15.49 -8.38 -20.58
CA GLY A 59 15.06 -7.45 -21.63
C GLY A 59 13.92 -6.53 -21.21
N PHE A 60 12.95 -7.00 -20.41
CA PHE A 60 11.86 -6.16 -19.90
C PHE A 60 12.36 -5.06 -18.94
N VAL A 61 13.43 -5.33 -18.17
CA VAL A 61 14.05 -4.33 -17.28
C VAL A 61 14.72 -3.24 -18.08
N LEU A 62 15.39 -3.61 -19.19
CA LEU A 62 15.97 -2.64 -20.13
C LEU A 62 14.88 -1.78 -20.77
N LEU A 63 13.75 -2.38 -21.18
CA LEU A 63 12.61 -1.65 -21.72
C LEU A 63 12.04 -0.65 -20.69
N LEU A 64 11.88 -1.07 -19.44
CA LEU A 64 11.43 -0.18 -18.36
C LEU A 64 12.44 0.95 -18.10
N ASP A 65 13.72 0.68 -18.14
CA ASP A 65 14.78 1.67 -17.94
C ASP A 65 14.74 2.74 -19.06
N HIS A 66 14.56 2.33 -20.31
CA HIS A 66 14.38 3.25 -21.43
C HIS A 66 13.08 4.04 -21.35
N ALA A 67 11.96 3.39 -20.99
CA ALA A 67 10.66 4.05 -20.88
C ALA A 67 10.63 5.08 -19.75
N ASP A 68 11.21 4.76 -18.60
CA ASP A 68 11.26 5.64 -17.43
C ASP A 68 12.27 6.80 -17.63
N GLY A 69 13.33 6.57 -18.39
CA GLY A 69 14.35 7.57 -18.78
C GLY A 69 14.10 8.26 -20.11
N PHE A 70 12.87 8.22 -20.65
CA PHE A 70 12.53 8.77 -21.96
C PHE A 70 12.85 10.26 -22.09
N PHE A 71 12.65 11.05 -21.05
CA PHE A 71 12.96 12.46 -21.03
C PHE A 71 14.45 12.67 -20.71
N GLN A 72 15.28 12.74 -21.74
CA GLN A 72 16.74 12.96 -21.63
C GLN A 72 17.08 14.45 -21.53
N PHE A 73 16.51 15.18 -20.58
CA PHE A 73 16.85 16.58 -20.38
C PHE A 73 18.24 16.80 -19.76
N PHE A 74 18.79 15.76 -19.11
CA PHE A 74 20.09 15.81 -18.44
C PHE A 74 20.87 14.51 -18.63
N THR A 75 22.17 14.56 -18.38
CA THR A 75 23.05 13.38 -18.32
C THR A 75 23.50 13.15 -16.86
N PRO A 76 23.08 12.07 -16.20
CA PRO A 76 22.26 10.95 -16.68
C PRO A 76 20.77 11.30 -16.85
N ALA A 77 20.07 10.54 -17.71
CA ALA A 77 18.63 10.71 -17.91
C ALA A 77 17.85 10.69 -16.60
N VAL A 78 16.88 11.60 -16.46
CA VAL A 78 16.05 11.68 -15.26
C VAL A 78 15.00 10.57 -15.28
N TYR A 79 15.02 9.71 -14.29
CA TYR A 79 14.00 8.69 -14.11
C TYR A 79 12.74 9.27 -13.49
N LEU A 80 11.67 9.26 -14.26
CA LEU A 80 10.38 9.82 -13.86
C LEU A 80 9.83 9.11 -12.63
N SER A 81 9.94 7.78 -12.56
CA SER A 81 9.46 6.98 -11.43
C SER A 81 10.07 7.40 -10.10
N GLY A 82 11.36 7.72 -10.06
CA GLY A 82 12.04 8.18 -8.85
C GLY A 82 11.49 9.51 -8.34
N VAL A 83 11.29 10.48 -9.24
CA VAL A 83 10.74 11.80 -8.92
C VAL A 83 9.28 11.67 -8.47
N VAL A 84 8.48 10.91 -9.21
CA VAL A 84 7.06 10.67 -8.87
C VAL A 84 6.94 9.95 -7.52
N LEU A 85 7.82 9.00 -7.22
CA LEU A 85 7.82 8.29 -5.93
C LEU A 85 8.04 9.25 -4.76
N VAL A 86 9.05 10.12 -4.84
CA VAL A 86 9.33 11.12 -3.80
C VAL A 86 8.17 12.10 -3.65
N ALA A 87 7.65 12.61 -4.76
CA ALA A 87 6.52 13.55 -4.74
C ALA A 87 5.25 12.92 -4.15
N ALA A 88 4.92 11.70 -4.58
CA ALA A 88 3.74 10.98 -4.10
C ALA A 88 3.86 10.57 -2.62
N ALA A 89 5.01 10.04 -2.20
CA ALA A 89 5.27 9.71 -0.79
C ALA A 89 5.23 10.96 0.09
N GLY A 90 5.85 12.06 -0.37
CA GLY A 90 5.81 13.36 0.30
C GLY A 90 4.39 13.91 0.42
N TYR A 91 3.59 13.83 -0.64
CA TYR A 91 2.18 14.22 -0.61
C TYR A 91 1.36 13.39 0.40
N LEU A 92 1.54 12.06 0.40
CA LEU A 92 0.81 11.19 1.34
C LEU A 92 1.22 11.46 2.79
N LEU A 93 2.50 11.72 3.04
CA LEU A 93 3.01 12.11 4.36
C LEU A 93 2.47 13.49 4.78
N PHE A 94 2.57 14.49 3.91
CA PHE A 94 2.06 15.84 4.14
C PHE A 94 0.56 15.81 4.47
N ARG A 95 -0.23 15.12 3.66
CA ARG A 95 -1.67 14.94 3.90
C ARG A 95 -1.95 14.32 5.28
N ARG A 96 -1.14 13.35 5.72
CA ARG A 96 -1.30 12.70 7.02
C ARG A 96 -0.98 13.63 8.19
N ILE A 97 -0.01 14.52 8.01
CA ILE A 97 0.39 15.49 9.04
C ILE A 97 -0.62 16.64 9.14
N THR A 98 -1.12 17.13 8.00
CA THR A 98 -1.96 18.32 7.94
C THR A 98 -3.44 18.07 8.22
N ASN A 99 -3.95 16.86 7.92
CA ASN A 99 -5.34 16.54 8.16
C ASN A 99 -5.56 16.12 9.63
N PRO A 100 -6.34 16.88 10.44
CA PRO A 100 -6.53 16.59 11.87
C PRO A 100 -7.14 15.21 12.14
N THR A 101 -8.12 14.81 11.33
CA THR A 101 -8.78 13.50 11.47
C THR A 101 -7.80 12.35 11.24
N LEU A 102 -6.98 12.46 10.18
CA LEU A 102 -5.95 11.45 9.90
C LEU A 102 -4.88 11.41 10.97
N ARG A 103 -4.44 12.59 11.43
CA ARG A 103 -3.45 12.70 12.52
C ARG A 103 -3.95 12.04 13.80
N TYR A 104 -5.22 12.24 14.14
CA TYR A 104 -5.83 11.65 15.34
C TYR A 104 -5.82 10.12 15.31
N ILE A 105 -6.10 9.50 14.17
CA ILE A 105 -6.16 8.03 14.03
C ILE A 105 -4.82 7.39 13.63
N SER A 106 -3.76 8.19 13.38
CA SER A 106 -2.46 7.69 12.91
C SER A 106 -1.54 7.34 14.06
N LEU A 107 -0.96 6.17 13.99
CA LEU A 107 0.07 5.68 14.91
C LEU A 107 1.47 5.87 14.31
N ALA A 108 2.52 5.71 15.12
CA ALA A 108 3.90 5.73 14.65
C ALA A 108 4.15 4.72 13.50
N ALA A 109 3.47 3.55 13.55
CA ALA A 109 3.49 2.53 12.51
C ALA A 109 2.90 2.98 11.16
N ASP A 110 2.20 4.12 11.08
CA ASP A 110 1.68 4.70 9.84
C ASP A 110 2.63 5.74 9.24
N TYR A 111 3.47 6.36 10.05
CA TYR A 111 4.47 7.33 9.61
C TYR A 111 5.79 6.68 9.23
N PHE A 112 6.24 5.71 10.02
CA PHE A 112 7.54 5.07 9.86
C PHE A 112 7.78 4.50 8.46
N PRO A 113 6.89 3.69 7.85
CA PRO A 113 7.12 3.15 6.51
C PRO A 113 7.14 4.23 5.44
N LEU A 114 6.36 5.31 5.57
CA LEU A 114 6.40 6.43 4.63
C LEU A 114 7.73 7.19 4.71
N LEU A 115 8.21 7.46 5.91
CA LEU A 115 9.51 8.11 6.13
C LEU A 115 10.66 7.23 5.65
N LEU A 116 10.60 5.93 5.91
CA LEU A 116 11.60 4.96 5.48
C LEU A 116 11.69 4.88 3.96
N ILE A 117 10.55 4.72 3.26
CA ILE A 117 10.51 4.68 1.79
C ILE A 117 10.95 6.02 1.20
N LEU A 118 10.56 7.14 1.79
CA LEU A 118 10.99 8.46 1.37
C LEU A 118 12.52 8.62 1.50
N GLY A 119 13.10 8.18 2.62
CA GLY A 119 14.54 8.16 2.84
C GLY A 119 15.28 7.30 1.82
N ILE A 120 14.76 6.09 1.51
CA ILE A 120 15.29 5.22 0.47
C ILE A 120 15.24 5.90 -0.91
N ALA A 121 14.10 6.52 -1.26
CA ALA A 121 13.94 7.18 -2.54
C ALA A 121 14.86 8.41 -2.68
N ILE A 122 14.99 9.22 -1.65
CA ILE A 122 15.88 10.39 -1.63
C ILE A 122 17.33 9.95 -1.76
N THR A 123 17.79 8.98 -0.96
CA THR A 123 19.18 8.48 -1.06
C THR A 123 19.47 7.88 -2.43
N GLY A 124 18.50 7.18 -3.05
CA GLY A 124 18.62 6.67 -4.42
C GLY A 124 18.79 7.77 -5.45
N ILE A 125 17.99 8.84 -5.35
CA ILE A 125 18.11 10.03 -6.22
C ILE A 125 19.46 10.71 -6.02
N LEU A 126 19.89 10.90 -4.77
CA LEU A 126 21.18 11.52 -4.45
C LEU A 126 22.35 10.73 -5.04
N MET A 127 22.34 9.40 -4.92
CA MET A 127 23.39 8.53 -5.51
C MET A 127 23.43 8.61 -7.04
N ARG A 128 22.29 8.78 -7.68
CA ARG A 128 22.26 8.81 -9.14
C ARG A 128 22.69 10.16 -9.72
N TYR A 129 22.25 11.27 -9.14
CA TYR A 129 22.40 12.57 -9.76
C TYR A 129 23.50 13.44 -9.13
N PHE A 130 23.77 13.26 -7.85
CA PHE A 130 24.70 14.12 -7.12
C PHE A 130 25.99 13.39 -6.70
N PHE A 131 25.87 12.22 -6.10
CA PHE A 131 27.00 11.46 -5.55
C PHE A 131 27.20 10.16 -6.34
N LYS A 132 27.46 10.27 -7.63
CA LYS A 132 27.54 9.15 -8.57
C LYS A 132 28.22 7.92 -7.96
N THR A 133 27.45 6.85 -7.78
CA THR A 133 27.94 5.57 -7.26
C THR A 133 28.32 4.67 -8.45
N ASP A 134 29.39 3.91 -8.30
CA ASP A 134 29.82 2.93 -9.30
C ASP A 134 28.79 1.78 -9.40
N ILE A 135 28.09 1.75 -10.54
CA ILE A 135 27.02 0.78 -10.82
C ILE A 135 27.59 -0.64 -10.96
N VAL A 136 28.82 -0.79 -11.47
CA VAL A 136 29.45 -2.11 -11.65
C VAL A 136 29.77 -2.69 -10.29
N ALA A 137 30.37 -1.90 -9.40
CA ALA A 137 30.65 -2.29 -8.02
C ALA A 137 29.37 -2.67 -7.23
N VAL A 138 28.29 -1.89 -7.40
CA VAL A 138 26.99 -2.20 -6.81
C VAL A 138 26.47 -3.53 -7.31
N LYS A 139 26.55 -3.80 -8.63
CA LYS A 139 26.08 -5.05 -9.24
C LYS A 139 26.90 -6.25 -8.75
N GLU A 140 28.23 -6.11 -8.64
CA GLU A 140 29.12 -7.16 -8.13
C GLU A 140 28.74 -7.55 -6.69
N LEU A 141 28.52 -6.55 -5.81
CA LEU A 141 28.08 -6.79 -4.46
C LEU A 141 26.70 -7.43 -4.41
N ALA A 142 25.74 -6.92 -5.19
CA ALA A 142 24.36 -7.43 -5.20
C ALA A 142 24.29 -8.89 -5.67
N ILE A 143 25.00 -9.25 -6.74
CA ILE A 143 25.10 -10.64 -7.22
C ILE A 143 25.78 -11.50 -6.18
N GLY A 144 26.87 -11.01 -5.57
CA GLY A 144 27.59 -11.70 -4.49
C GLY A 144 26.70 -12.00 -3.29
N LEU A 145 25.83 -11.07 -2.90
CA LEU A 145 24.87 -11.28 -1.79
C LEU A 145 23.84 -12.36 -2.14
N VAL A 146 23.29 -12.35 -3.35
CA VAL A 146 22.30 -13.36 -3.79
C VAL A 146 22.92 -14.74 -3.92
N THR A 147 24.17 -14.81 -4.37
CA THR A 147 24.90 -16.09 -4.52
C THR A 147 25.58 -16.55 -3.24
N LEU A 148 25.41 -15.84 -2.12
CA LEU A 148 26.04 -16.11 -0.81
C LEU A 148 27.59 -16.06 -0.83
N HIS A 149 28.16 -15.34 -1.79
CA HIS A 149 29.60 -15.08 -1.92
C HIS A 149 29.88 -13.58 -2.03
N PRO A 150 29.52 -12.78 -0.98
CA PRO A 150 29.65 -11.33 -1.05
C PRO A 150 31.13 -10.91 -1.18
N LYS A 151 31.38 -10.07 -2.16
CA LYS A 151 32.64 -9.35 -2.30
C LYS A 151 32.35 -7.88 -2.07
N LEU A 152 33.13 -7.24 -1.20
CA LEU A 152 32.98 -5.83 -0.92
C LEU A 152 33.93 -5.03 -1.81
N PRO A 153 33.45 -4.33 -2.86
CA PRO A 153 34.25 -3.47 -3.69
C PRO A 153 34.76 -2.25 -2.90
N ALA A 154 36.00 -1.84 -3.17
CA ALA A 154 36.65 -0.72 -2.47
C ALA A 154 36.04 0.66 -2.81
N ASN A 155 35.36 0.78 -3.97
CA ASN A 155 34.91 2.06 -4.55
C ASN A 155 33.45 2.42 -4.21
N LEU A 156 32.83 1.79 -3.21
CA LEU A 156 31.45 2.10 -2.83
C LEU A 156 31.40 3.32 -1.89
N SER A 157 30.49 4.24 -2.18
CA SER A 157 30.30 5.46 -1.40
C SER A 157 29.61 5.17 -0.06
N GLY A 158 29.88 5.99 0.98
CA GLY A 158 29.16 5.90 2.25
C GLY A 158 27.65 6.05 2.10
N LEU A 159 27.18 6.86 1.14
CA LEU A 159 25.75 7.05 0.85
C LEU A 159 25.09 5.76 0.34
N PHE A 160 25.83 4.93 -0.41
CA PHE A 160 25.34 3.62 -0.82
C PHE A 160 25.07 2.70 0.38
N PHE A 161 25.95 2.69 1.37
CA PHE A 161 25.73 1.89 2.57
C PHE A 161 24.55 2.41 3.40
N VAL A 162 24.33 3.71 3.46
CA VAL A 162 23.12 4.29 4.07
C VAL A 162 21.87 3.81 3.35
N HIS A 163 21.86 3.87 2.02
CA HIS A 163 20.73 3.38 1.21
C HIS A 163 20.48 1.89 1.44
N LEU A 164 21.53 1.07 1.38
CA LEU A 164 21.45 -0.38 1.60
C LEU A 164 20.94 -0.69 3.00
N PHE A 165 21.41 0.02 4.02
CA PHE A 165 20.93 -0.13 5.40
C PHE A 165 19.42 0.17 5.50
N LEU A 166 18.95 1.27 4.92
CA LEU A 166 17.52 1.61 4.92
C LEU A 166 16.69 0.53 4.20
N VAL A 167 17.19 -0.03 3.11
CA VAL A 167 16.55 -1.15 2.40
C VAL A 167 16.50 -2.41 3.29
N CYS A 168 17.59 -2.74 3.99
CA CYS A 168 17.60 -3.85 4.95
C CYS A 168 16.59 -3.64 6.08
N VAL A 169 16.48 -2.42 6.61
CA VAL A 169 15.47 -2.05 7.60
C VAL A 169 14.06 -2.24 7.04
N LEU A 170 13.83 -1.85 5.79
CA LEU A 170 12.54 -2.05 5.13
C LEU A 170 12.18 -3.54 5.02
N PHE A 171 13.12 -4.39 4.61
CA PHE A 171 12.89 -5.84 4.53
C PHE A 171 12.63 -6.46 5.89
N ALA A 172 13.39 -6.08 6.92
CA ALA A 172 13.20 -6.58 8.29
C ALA A 172 11.84 -6.12 8.87
N TYR A 173 11.42 -4.90 8.59
CA TYR A 173 10.17 -4.33 9.06
C TYR A 173 8.93 -4.84 8.28
N PHE A 174 9.11 -5.20 7.01
CA PHE A 174 8.02 -5.56 6.08
C PHE A 174 7.05 -6.60 6.67
N PRO A 175 7.48 -7.78 7.16
CA PRO A 175 6.57 -8.84 7.61
C PRO A 175 5.73 -8.45 8.84
N PHE A 176 6.20 -7.51 9.64
CA PHE A 176 5.52 -7.06 10.88
C PHE A 176 4.69 -5.78 10.68
N SER A 177 4.57 -5.31 9.45
CA SER A 177 3.98 -4.01 9.14
C SER A 177 2.71 -4.10 8.30
N LYS A 178 2.02 -2.96 8.18
CA LYS A 178 0.89 -2.80 7.25
C LYS A 178 1.29 -2.97 5.77
N LEU A 179 2.59 -3.03 5.44
CA LEU A 179 3.08 -3.31 4.09
C LEU A 179 2.73 -4.73 3.63
N MET A 180 2.42 -5.63 4.55
CA MET A 180 1.90 -6.98 4.26
C MET A 180 0.58 -6.99 3.48
N HIS A 181 -0.06 -5.82 3.27
CA HIS A 181 -1.19 -5.75 2.34
C HIS A 181 -0.81 -6.13 0.90
N ALA A 182 0.46 -5.98 0.50
CA ALA A 182 0.93 -6.35 -0.84
C ALA A 182 0.78 -7.86 -1.13
N PRO A 183 1.39 -8.80 -0.37
CA PRO A 183 1.15 -10.23 -0.53
C PRO A 183 -0.27 -10.64 -0.08
N GLY A 184 -0.85 -9.97 0.90
CA GLY A 184 -2.21 -10.24 1.40
C GLY A 184 -3.30 -10.12 0.34
N VAL A 185 -3.08 -9.31 -0.72
CA VAL A 185 -3.99 -9.23 -1.88
C VAL A 185 -4.14 -10.60 -2.57
N PHE A 186 -3.05 -11.35 -2.70
CA PHE A 186 -3.05 -12.66 -3.36
C PHE A 186 -3.53 -13.79 -2.43
N MET A 187 -3.39 -13.62 -1.13
CA MET A 187 -3.73 -14.62 -0.12
C MET A 187 -5.13 -14.43 0.47
N SER A 188 -5.88 -13.42 0.03
CA SER A 188 -7.23 -13.15 0.55
C SER A 188 -8.30 -13.91 -0.26
N PRO A 189 -8.85 -15.05 0.23
CA PRO A 189 -9.87 -15.81 -0.49
C PRO A 189 -11.15 -15.01 -0.68
N SER A 190 -11.47 -14.09 0.23
CA SER A 190 -12.66 -13.24 0.15
C SER A 190 -12.69 -12.30 -1.07
N ARG A 191 -11.55 -12.03 -1.71
CA ARG A 191 -11.48 -11.24 -2.95
C ARG A 191 -11.90 -12.02 -4.18
N ASN A 192 -11.70 -13.33 -4.16
CA ASN A 192 -12.01 -14.24 -5.25
C ASN A 192 -13.39 -14.91 -5.08
N MET A 193 -14.07 -14.66 -3.96
CA MET A 193 -15.40 -15.17 -3.69
C MET A 193 -16.47 -14.17 -4.11
N VAL A 194 -17.63 -14.67 -4.51
CA VAL A 194 -18.81 -13.85 -4.76
C VAL A 194 -19.23 -13.18 -3.46
N SER A 195 -19.46 -11.87 -3.49
CA SER A 195 -19.90 -11.09 -2.32
C SER A 195 -21.40 -11.25 -2.11
N ASN A 196 -21.83 -12.46 -1.75
CA ASN A 196 -23.24 -12.84 -1.55
C ASN A 196 -23.51 -13.50 -0.20
N ASN A 197 -22.64 -13.29 0.79
CA ASN A 197 -22.74 -13.89 2.14
C ASN A 197 -24.00 -13.47 2.93
N ARG A 198 -24.76 -12.50 2.45
CA ARG A 198 -26.12 -12.21 2.99
C ARG A 198 -27.18 -13.20 2.52
N TRP A 199 -26.94 -13.90 1.40
CA TRP A 199 -27.88 -14.78 0.73
C TRP A 199 -27.47 -16.24 0.85
N VAL A 200 -26.16 -16.50 0.82
CA VAL A 200 -25.57 -17.84 0.82
C VAL A 200 -24.45 -17.88 1.85
N MET A 201 -24.54 -18.82 2.76
CA MET A 201 -23.44 -19.12 3.66
C MET A 201 -22.36 -19.89 2.89
N HIS A 202 -21.15 -19.35 2.82
CA HIS A 202 -20.02 -20.03 2.20
C HIS A 202 -19.52 -21.14 3.14
N VAL A 203 -19.56 -22.38 2.66
CA VAL A 203 -19.01 -23.54 3.36
C VAL A 203 -17.49 -23.50 3.25
N ASN A 204 -16.79 -23.64 4.38
CA ASN A 204 -15.35 -23.78 4.45
C ASN A 204 -14.97 -24.99 5.34
N PRO A 205 -13.71 -25.46 5.36
CA PRO A 205 -13.28 -26.61 6.17
C PRO A 205 -13.53 -26.44 7.69
N TRP A 206 -13.63 -25.20 8.13
CA TRP A 206 -13.85 -24.82 9.53
C TRP A 206 -15.31 -24.52 9.84
N ASN A 207 -16.20 -24.74 8.87
CA ASN A 207 -17.61 -24.47 9.00
C ASN A 207 -18.23 -25.50 9.95
N TYR A 208 -18.36 -25.12 11.18
CA TYR A 208 -18.94 -25.98 12.19
C TYR A 208 -20.48 -25.74 12.23
N PRO A 209 -21.27 -26.76 12.49
CA PRO A 209 -22.72 -26.63 12.41
C PRO A 209 -23.22 -25.64 13.47
N VAL A 210 -23.76 -24.51 12.99
CA VAL A 210 -24.37 -23.49 13.83
C VAL A 210 -25.88 -23.57 13.68
N LYS A 211 -26.60 -23.56 14.81
CA LYS A 211 -28.07 -23.45 14.80
C LYS A 211 -28.44 -22.05 14.30
N PHE A 212 -29.18 -21.99 13.19
CA PHE A 212 -29.77 -20.75 12.72
C PHE A 212 -31.00 -20.42 13.55
N HIS A 213 -31.07 -19.21 14.04
CA HIS A 213 -32.23 -18.65 14.69
C HIS A 213 -33.02 -17.82 13.68
N SER A 214 -34.34 -18.02 13.64
CA SER A 214 -35.24 -17.13 12.90
C SER A 214 -35.28 -15.75 13.58
N TYR A 215 -35.76 -14.75 12.86
CA TYR A 215 -35.92 -13.40 13.43
C TYR A 215 -36.87 -13.45 14.63
N ALA A 216 -37.93 -14.23 14.55
CA ALA A 216 -38.89 -14.42 15.64
C ALA A 216 -38.25 -15.02 16.89
N GLU A 217 -37.37 -16.04 16.75
CA GLU A 217 -36.61 -16.61 17.88
C GLU A 217 -35.63 -15.60 18.47
N TYR A 218 -35.01 -14.77 17.62
CA TYR A 218 -34.13 -13.72 18.08
C TYR A 218 -34.87 -12.62 18.82
N GLU A 219 -36.03 -12.20 18.30
CA GLU A 219 -36.90 -11.22 18.93
C GLU A 219 -37.39 -11.73 20.28
N ASP A 220 -37.85 -12.98 20.38
CA ASP A 220 -38.32 -13.57 21.67
C ASP A 220 -37.23 -13.51 22.75
N LYS A 221 -35.96 -13.71 22.33
CA LYS A 221 -34.84 -13.74 23.27
C LYS A 221 -34.34 -12.36 23.68
N PHE A 222 -34.42 -11.38 22.78
CA PHE A 222 -33.78 -10.07 22.93
C PHE A 222 -34.75 -8.89 22.79
N ARG A 223 -36.06 -9.14 22.94
CA ARG A 223 -37.13 -8.17 22.71
C ARG A 223 -36.95 -6.88 23.51
N GLU A 224 -36.73 -6.98 24.83
CA GLU A 224 -36.55 -5.81 25.66
C GLU A 224 -35.35 -4.95 25.25
N PRO A 225 -34.12 -5.48 25.07
CA PRO A 225 -32.99 -4.74 24.51
C PRO A 225 -33.23 -4.17 23.12
N MET A 226 -34.03 -4.87 22.28
CA MET A 226 -34.36 -4.37 20.95
C MET A 226 -35.26 -3.13 21.02
N ILE A 227 -36.27 -3.13 21.88
CA ILE A 227 -37.13 -1.97 22.09
C ILE A 227 -36.35 -0.80 22.68
N GLU A 228 -35.50 -1.04 23.66
CA GLU A 228 -34.65 -0.03 24.27
C GLU A 228 -33.69 0.60 23.26
N ALA A 229 -33.15 -0.20 22.32
CA ALA A 229 -32.28 0.24 21.25
C ALA A 229 -33.03 0.86 20.05
N GLY A 230 -34.35 0.91 20.06
CA GLY A 230 -35.15 1.42 18.94
C GLY A 230 -35.14 0.53 17.69
N ILE A 231 -34.86 -0.77 17.87
CA ILE A 231 -34.88 -1.73 16.77
C ILE A 231 -36.34 -2.18 16.58
N PRO A 232 -36.86 -2.23 15.31
CA PRO A 232 -38.22 -2.64 15.08
C PRO A 232 -38.47 -4.09 15.56
N VAL A 233 -39.59 -4.30 16.22
CA VAL A 233 -40.10 -5.61 16.64
C VAL A 233 -41.35 -5.95 15.87
N GLU A 234 -41.50 -7.21 15.43
CA GLU A 234 -42.61 -7.63 14.58
C GLU A 234 -43.84 -8.09 15.41
N LYS A 235 -43.62 -8.58 16.63
CA LYS A 235 -44.71 -9.02 17.48
C LYS A 235 -45.35 -7.82 18.21
N GLU A 236 -46.62 -7.58 17.99
CA GLU A 236 -47.40 -6.64 18.80
C GLU A 236 -47.46 -7.11 20.28
N GLN A 237 -47.59 -6.16 21.18
CA GLN A 237 -47.68 -6.43 22.62
C GLN A 237 -48.96 -7.17 22.97
#